data_e2e83c6eab000daab27b25f78d2e2713
#
_entry.id   e2e83c6eab000daab27b25f78d2e2713
#
_cell.length_a   1.000
_cell.length_b   1.000
_cell.length_c   1.000
_cell.angle_alpha   90.00
_cell.angle_beta   90.00
_cell.angle_gamma   90.00
#
_symmetry.space_group_name_H-M   'P 1'
#
loop_
_entity.id
_entity.type
_entity.pdbx_description
1 polymer ?
#
loop_
_entity_poly.entity_id
_entity_poly.type
_entity_poly.pdbx_seq_one_letter_code
_entity_poly.pdbx_strand_id
1 'polypeptide(L)'
;MNFDFFGEHPSVPIGCALLAMFYCGAGWIARRRPSRRQAAWFALALGVILFTHTAIDEFADDRIFFMHMLQHLLQTFVIPPLLLLGTPGWMLRPWVMSRPVRPFARFFTRPLVAFFLFSAVFVTAHFPAVFDLMCRNEDFHIFLHVCFMVSGVLLWWPLLSPMPEMPRLSYPAQVMYVFLLLIPMTAVAAPITLASQVIYPWYLEGPHGWGLKPMDDQILGGLLMWIGQGSYLMGVFTAIFYKWSRQDDQDTPVLSESASPPLRVVRQGRPASA
;
A
#
# COMPACT_ATOMS: atom_id res chain seq x y z
N MET A 1 4.39 -18.73 26.12
CA MET A 1 3.68 -18.47 24.86
C MET A 1 3.78 -19.73 24.01
N ASN A 2 2.72 -20.49 23.93
CA ASN A 2 2.61 -21.58 22.96
C ASN A 2 1.97 -20.95 21.72
N PHE A 3 2.77 -20.60 20.71
CA PHE A 3 2.23 -20.17 19.44
C PHE A 3 1.48 -21.33 18.81
N ASP A 4 0.17 -21.32 18.94
CA ASP A 4 -0.68 -22.28 18.26
C ASP A 4 -1.01 -21.72 16.85
N PHE A 5 -0.13 -22.04 15.91
CA PHE A 5 -0.21 -21.57 14.51
C PHE A 5 -1.54 -21.92 13.80
N PHE A 6 -2.33 -22.81 14.38
CA PHE A 6 -3.59 -23.31 13.82
C PHE A 6 -4.79 -23.13 14.77
N GLY A 7 -4.58 -22.57 15.99
CA GLY A 7 -5.57 -22.68 17.07
C GLY A 7 -6.80 -21.82 16.90
N GLU A 8 -6.65 -20.52 16.80
CA GLU A 8 -7.81 -19.61 16.88
C GLU A 8 -8.35 -19.18 15.50
N HIS A 9 -7.49 -19.00 14.49
CA HIS A 9 -7.90 -18.57 13.15
C HIS A 9 -7.39 -19.46 12.02
N PRO A 10 -7.86 -20.72 11.88
CA PRO A 10 -7.42 -21.65 10.83
C PRO A 10 -7.75 -21.14 9.41
N SER A 11 -8.64 -20.16 9.27
CA SER A 11 -9.01 -19.53 8.01
C SER A 11 -7.83 -18.84 7.33
N VAL A 12 -6.91 -18.25 8.09
CA VAL A 12 -5.75 -17.52 7.56
C VAL A 12 -4.73 -18.44 6.88
N PRO A 13 -4.17 -19.47 7.53
CA PRO A 13 -3.27 -20.39 6.86
C PRO A 13 -3.93 -21.14 5.70
N ILE A 14 -5.21 -21.49 5.81
CA ILE A 14 -5.98 -22.08 4.70
C ILE A 14 -6.06 -21.08 3.53
N GLY A 15 -6.39 -19.81 3.78
CA GLY A 15 -6.44 -18.75 2.77
C GLY A 15 -5.08 -18.55 2.09
N CYS A 16 -3.99 -18.53 2.85
CA CYS A 16 -2.63 -18.44 2.30
C CYS A 16 -2.27 -19.67 1.44
N ALA A 17 -2.65 -20.87 1.88
CA ALA A 17 -2.45 -22.09 1.10
C ALA A 17 -3.25 -22.07 -0.21
N LEU A 18 -4.50 -21.60 -0.18
CA LEU A 18 -5.34 -21.46 -1.38
C LEU A 18 -4.74 -20.42 -2.34
N LEU A 19 -4.25 -19.28 -1.84
CA LEU A 19 -3.56 -18.28 -2.65
C LEU A 19 -2.29 -18.84 -3.29
N ALA A 20 -1.48 -19.60 -2.54
CA ALA A 20 -0.30 -20.25 -3.05
C ALA A 20 -0.63 -21.30 -4.12
N MET A 21 -1.65 -22.13 -3.89
CA MET A 21 -2.14 -23.11 -4.87
C MET A 21 -2.65 -22.43 -6.13
N PHE A 22 -3.42 -21.35 -6.00
CA PHE A 22 -3.87 -20.55 -7.15
C PHE A 22 -2.69 -19.99 -7.93
N TYR A 23 -1.70 -19.42 -7.26
CA TYR A 23 -0.51 -18.85 -7.88
C TYR A 23 0.30 -19.90 -8.67
N CYS A 24 0.57 -21.03 -8.06
CA CYS A 24 1.27 -22.15 -8.71
C CYS A 24 0.44 -22.76 -9.84
N GLY A 25 -0.86 -23.01 -9.59
CA GLY A 25 -1.80 -23.57 -10.56
C GLY A 25 -1.99 -22.71 -11.79
N ALA A 26 -2.12 -21.39 -11.61
CA ALA A 26 -2.21 -20.43 -12.72
C ALA A 26 -0.94 -20.47 -13.59
N GLY A 27 0.24 -20.59 -12.96
CA GLY A 27 1.51 -20.75 -13.68
C GLY A 27 1.58 -22.06 -14.48
N TRP A 28 1.10 -23.14 -13.91
CA TRP A 28 1.05 -24.45 -14.55
C TRP A 28 0.08 -24.48 -15.73
N ILE A 29 -1.15 -23.99 -15.55
CA ILE A 29 -2.20 -23.93 -16.59
C ILE A 29 -1.78 -23.02 -17.75
N ALA A 30 -1.24 -21.84 -17.44
CA ALA A 30 -0.78 -20.90 -18.47
C ALA A 30 0.54 -21.31 -19.12
N ARG A 31 1.20 -22.36 -18.65
CA ARG A 31 2.55 -22.78 -19.05
C ARG A 31 3.56 -21.62 -19.02
N ARG A 32 3.39 -20.71 -18.07
CA ARG A 32 4.24 -19.53 -17.83
C ARG A 32 4.69 -19.51 -16.39
N ARG A 33 5.95 -19.14 -16.17
CA ARG A 33 6.50 -19.00 -14.82
C ARG A 33 6.62 -17.53 -14.46
N PRO A 34 6.23 -17.13 -13.23
CA PRO A 34 6.58 -15.81 -12.72
C PRO A 34 8.11 -15.68 -12.62
N SER A 35 8.63 -14.45 -12.70
CA SER A 35 10.04 -14.20 -12.44
C SER A 35 10.38 -14.55 -10.98
N ARG A 36 11.65 -14.88 -10.70
CA ARG A 36 12.11 -15.15 -9.31
C ARG A 36 11.78 -13.99 -8.38
N ARG A 37 11.90 -12.77 -8.87
CA ARG A 37 11.56 -11.55 -8.11
C ARG A 37 10.06 -11.47 -7.78
N GLN A 38 9.19 -11.78 -8.74
CA GLN A 38 7.74 -11.81 -8.51
C GLN A 38 7.37 -12.90 -7.50
N ALA A 39 7.92 -14.11 -7.67
CA ALA A 39 7.69 -15.19 -6.72
C ALA A 39 8.16 -14.84 -5.31
N ALA A 40 9.30 -14.16 -5.17
CA ALA A 40 9.79 -13.69 -3.87
C ALA A 40 8.86 -12.65 -3.23
N TRP A 41 8.37 -11.66 -4.00
CA TRP A 41 7.40 -10.67 -3.50
C TRP A 41 6.08 -11.33 -3.07
N PHE A 42 5.59 -12.29 -3.85
CA PHE A 42 4.37 -13.02 -3.52
C PHE A 42 4.54 -13.87 -2.25
N ALA A 43 5.65 -14.61 -2.14
CA ALA A 43 5.96 -15.40 -0.94
C ALA A 43 6.11 -14.50 0.31
N LEU A 44 6.77 -13.33 0.15
CA LEU A 44 6.87 -12.34 1.23
C LEU A 44 5.49 -11.83 1.64
N ALA A 45 4.59 -11.55 0.67
CA ALA A 45 3.22 -11.15 0.97
C ALA A 45 2.49 -12.21 1.82
N LEU A 46 2.57 -13.49 1.45
CA LEU A 46 1.97 -14.58 2.23
C LEU A 46 2.59 -14.68 3.63
N GLY A 47 3.92 -14.53 3.75
CA GLY A 47 4.59 -14.51 5.05
C GLY A 47 4.12 -13.36 5.94
N VAL A 48 3.96 -12.15 5.36
CA VAL A 48 3.44 -10.99 6.11
C VAL A 48 1.97 -11.19 6.48
N ILE A 49 1.13 -11.77 5.60
CA ILE A 49 -0.27 -12.10 5.93
C ILE A 49 -0.31 -13.06 7.13
N LEU A 50 0.45 -14.15 7.08
CA LEU A 50 0.51 -15.11 8.19
C LEU A 50 0.97 -14.41 9.48
N PHE A 51 2.08 -13.66 9.44
CA PHE A 51 2.60 -12.96 10.61
C PHE A 51 1.60 -11.95 11.20
N THR A 52 0.89 -11.22 10.34
CA THR A 52 -0.07 -10.18 10.73
C THR A 52 -1.31 -10.79 11.40
N HIS A 53 -1.79 -11.92 10.89
CA HIS A 53 -3.03 -12.55 11.36
C HIS A 53 -2.80 -13.75 12.28
N THR A 54 -1.58 -13.92 12.80
CA THR A 54 -1.27 -14.89 13.86
C THR A 54 -0.56 -14.17 15.01
N ALA A 55 0.70 -13.81 14.83
CA ALA A 55 1.51 -13.24 15.90
C ALA A 55 1.06 -11.84 16.35
N ILE A 56 0.64 -10.95 15.39
CA ILE A 56 0.16 -9.61 15.76
C ILE A 56 -1.25 -9.66 16.29
N ASP A 57 -2.10 -10.51 15.73
CA ASP A 57 -3.49 -10.69 16.14
C ASP A 57 -3.59 -11.10 17.61
N GLU A 58 -2.79 -12.07 18.05
CA GLU A 58 -2.70 -12.48 19.47
C GLU A 58 -2.44 -11.28 20.41
N PHE A 59 -1.57 -10.35 20.01
CA PHE A 59 -1.33 -9.13 20.81
C PHE A 59 -2.44 -8.09 20.69
N ALA A 60 -3.13 -8.02 19.56
CA ALA A 60 -4.27 -7.14 19.36
C ALA A 60 -5.47 -7.60 20.21
N ASP A 61 -5.67 -8.91 20.32
CA ASP A 61 -6.69 -9.55 21.16
C ASP A 61 -6.41 -9.35 22.66
N ASP A 62 -5.14 -9.22 23.06
CA ASP A 62 -4.72 -8.82 24.42
C ASP A 62 -5.01 -7.33 24.74
N ARG A 63 -5.88 -6.69 23.95
CA ARG A 63 -6.30 -5.29 24.11
C ARG A 63 -5.16 -4.29 23.99
N ILE A 64 -4.24 -4.52 23.08
CA ILE A 64 -3.17 -3.57 22.74
C ILE A 64 -3.55 -2.83 21.46
N PHE A 65 -4.06 -1.60 21.61
CA PHE A 65 -4.49 -0.75 20.50
C PHE A 65 -3.38 -0.50 19.47
N PHE A 66 -2.17 -0.25 19.94
CA PHE A 66 -1.00 -0.05 19.08
C PHE A 66 -0.75 -1.26 18.17
N MET A 67 -0.91 -2.50 18.66
CA MET A 67 -0.74 -3.72 17.85
C MET A 67 -1.86 -3.87 16.83
N HIS A 68 -3.08 -3.57 17.19
CA HIS A 68 -4.21 -3.54 16.27
C HIS A 68 -3.98 -2.51 15.13
N MET A 69 -3.47 -1.33 15.45
CA MET A 69 -3.11 -0.33 14.43
C MET A 69 -1.96 -0.79 13.55
N LEU A 70 -0.97 -1.48 14.11
CA LEU A 70 0.11 -2.08 13.32
C LEU A 70 -0.43 -3.12 12.33
N GLN A 71 -1.38 -3.95 12.75
CA GLN A 71 -2.05 -4.92 11.90
C GLN A 71 -2.74 -4.24 10.72
N HIS A 72 -3.56 -3.20 10.95
CA HIS A 72 -4.20 -2.43 9.88
C HIS A 72 -3.21 -1.78 8.92
N LEU A 73 -2.08 -1.26 9.41
CA LEU A 73 -1.03 -0.69 8.57
C LEU A 73 -0.39 -1.74 7.66
N LEU A 74 -0.07 -2.91 8.19
CA LEU A 74 0.49 -4.00 7.39
C LEU A 74 -0.48 -4.47 6.32
N GLN A 75 -1.76 -4.64 6.66
CA GLN A 75 -2.82 -5.03 5.73
C GLN A 75 -3.02 -4.02 4.59
N THR A 76 -2.80 -2.76 4.85
CA THR A 76 -3.12 -1.68 3.90
C THR A 76 -1.92 -1.24 3.09
N PHE A 77 -0.74 -1.12 3.73
CA PHE A 77 0.43 -0.48 3.13
C PHE A 77 1.55 -1.44 2.77
N VAL A 78 1.58 -2.66 3.33
CA VAL A 78 2.65 -3.62 3.06
C VAL A 78 2.15 -4.78 2.20
N ILE A 79 1.09 -5.45 2.62
CA ILE A 79 0.59 -6.64 1.93
C ILE A 79 0.12 -6.33 0.49
N PRO A 80 -0.74 -5.30 0.23
CA PRO A 80 -1.21 -5.02 -1.12
C PRO A 80 -0.12 -4.68 -2.14
N PRO A 81 0.88 -3.81 -1.82
CA PRO A 81 2.02 -3.60 -2.71
C PRO A 81 2.78 -4.88 -3.03
N LEU A 82 3.04 -5.73 -2.03
CA LEU A 82 3.74 -6.99 -2.21
C LEU A 82 2.95 -7.94 -3.13
N LEU A 83 1.62 -8.04 -2.94
CA LEU A 83 0.74 -8.84 -3.80
C LEU A 83 0.76 -8.33 -5.24
N LEU A 84 0.65 -7.01 -5.45
CA LEU A 84 0.66 -6.43 -6.80
C LEU A 84 2.02 -6.58 -7.50
N LEU A 85 3.13 -6.41 -6.77
CA LEU A 85 4.48 -6.62 -7.30
C LEU A 85 4.77 -8.10 -7.55
N GLY A 86 4.18 -8.97 -6.73
CA GLY A 86 4.35 -10.42 -6.82
C GLY A 86 3.49 -11.08 -7.88
N THR A 87 2.35 -10.50 -8.25
CA THR A 87 1.39 -11.14 -9.18
C THR A 87 1.58 -10.61 -10.60
N PRO A 88 2.05 -11.44 -11.55
CA PRO A 88 2.18 -11.04 -12.95
C PRO A 88 0.83 -10.72 -13.58
N GLY A 89 0.76 -9.68 -14.43
CA GLY A 89 -0.49 -9.27 -15.09
C GLY A 89 -1.16 -10.36 -15.92
N TRP A 90 -0.39 -11.28 -16.52
CA TRP A 90 -0.94 -12.41 -17.26
C TRP A 90 -1.75 -13.38 -16.37
N MET A 91 -1.45 -13.44 -15.08
CA MET A 91 -2.18 -14.26 -14.09
C MET A 91 -3.55 -13.67 -13.76
N LEU A 92 -3.63 -12.35 -13.62
CA LEU A 92 -4.86 -11.63 -13.30
C LEU A 92 -5.77 -11.44 -14.52
N ARG A 93 -5.17 -11.32 -15.71
CA ARG A 93 -5.87 -10.95 -16.93
C ARG A 93 -7.10 -11.80 -17.28
N PRO A 94 -7.09 -13.15 -17.20
CA PRO A 94 -8.24 -13.97 -17.52
C PRO A 94 -9.46 -13.66 -16.65
N TRP A 95 -9.23 -13.33 -15.38
CA TRP A 95 -10.27 -13.03 -14.39
C TRP A 95 -10.74 -11.58 -14.50
N VAL A 96 -9.80 -10.64 -14.45
CA VAL A 96 -10.08 -9.20 -14.44
C VAL A 96 -10.65 -8.71 -15.76
N MET A 97 -10.27 -9.33 -16.88
CA MET A 97 -10.77 -8.98 -18.21
C MET A 97 -11.96 -9.82 -18.67
N SER A 98 -12.48 -10.71 -17.82
CA SER A 98 -13.73 -11.44 -18.11
C SER A 98 -14.91 -10.46 -18.27
N ARG A 99 -15.89 -10.82 -19.11
CA ARG A 99 -17.03 -9.95 -19.43
C ARG A 99 -17.74 -9.38 -18.20
N PRO A 100 -18.09 -10.18 -17.16
CA PRO A 100 -18.78 -9.65 -15.97
C PRO A 100 -17.88 -8.79 -15.09
N VAL A 101 -16.58 -9.10 -14.94
CA VAL A 101 -15.67 -8.45 -13.98
C VAL A 101 -15.06 -7.15 -14.53
N ARG A 102 -14.77 -7.10 -15.83
CA ARG A 102 -14.08 -6.00 -16.49
C ARG A 102 -14.66 -4.61 -16.21
N PRO A 103 -15.99 -4.37 -16.30
CA PRO A 103 -16.53 -3.04 -16.04
C PRO A 103 -16.30 -2.59 -14.59
N PHE A 104 -16.49 -3.50 -13.62
CA PHE A 104 -16.24 -3.23 -12.21
C PHE A 104 -14.75 -2.98 -11.94
N ALA A 105 -13.87 -3.84 -12.45
CA ALA A 105 -12.44 -3.66 -12.30
C ALA A 105 -11.99 -2.30 -12.85
N ARG A 106 -12.42 -1.93 -14.05
CA ARG A 106 -12.10 -0.62 -14.64
C ARG A 106 -12.65 0.56 -13.85
N PHE A 107 -13.79 0.41 -13.20
CA PHE A 107 -14.37 1.46 -12.37
C PHE A 107 -13.61 1.61 -11.06
N PHE A 108 -13.41 0.52 -10.32
CA PHE A 108 -12.81 0.55 -8.99
C PHE A 108 -11.30 0.79 -9.00
N THR A 109 -10.60 0.52 -10.10
CA THR A 109 -9.17 0.84 -10.25
C THR A 109 -8.91 2.26 -10.74
N ARG A 110 -9.96 3.09 -11.01
CA ARG A 110 -9.77 4.51 -11.27
C ARG A 110 -9.18 5.21 -10.04
N PRO A 111 -8.17 6.05 -10.19
CA PRO A 111 -7.44 6.62 -9.06
C PRO A 111 -8.33 7.31 -8.03
N LEU A 112 -9.25 8.17 -8.46
CA LEU A 112 -10.16 8.86 -7.54
C LEU A 112 -11.16 7.90 -6.88
N VAL A 113 -11.67 6.90 -7.61
CA VAL A 113 -12.59 5.91 -7.03
C VAL A 113 -11.88 5.08 -5.99
N ALA A 114 -10.69 4.58 -6.29
CA ALA A 114 -9.86 3.81 -5.36
C ALA A 114 -9.50 4.63 -4.10
N PHE A 115 -9.13 5.91 -4.30
CA PHE A 115 -8.83 6.84 -3.22
C PHE A 115 -10.04 7.06 -2.30
N PHE A 116 -11.21 7.40 -2.84
CA PHE A 116 -12.39 7.67 -2.02
C PHE A 116 -12.95 6.41 -1.39
N LEU A 117 -12.94 5.28 -2.09
CA LEU A 117 -13.36 4.00 -1.52
C LEU A 117 -12.50 3.62 -0.31
N PHE A 118 -11.18 3.67 -0.48
CA PHE A 118 -10.26 3.39 0.63
C PHE A 118 -10.44 4.38 1.78
N SER A 119 -10.52 5.68 1.49
CA SER A 119 -10.73 6.72 2.50
C SER A 119 -12.03 6.51 3.27
N ALA A 120 -13.11 6.11 2.58
CA ALA A 120 -14.39 5.80 3.21
C ALA A 120 -14.27 4.59 4.14
N VAL A 121 -13.66 3.49 3.70
CA VAL A 121 -13.42 2.30 4.55
C VAL A 121 -12.58 2.70 5.76
N PHE A 122 -11.46 3.41 5.53
CA PHE A 122 -10.52 3.80 6.57
C PHE A 122 -11.18 4.70 7.63
N VAL A 123 -11.83 5.78 7.20
CA VAL A 123 -12.49 6.72 8.14
C VAL A 123 -13.63 6.04 8.90
N THR A 124 -14.46 5.27 8.20
CA THR A 124 -15.61 4.59 8.82
C THR A 124 -15.16 3.57 9.86
N ALA A 125 -14.13 2.76 9.56
CA ALA A 125 -13.62 1.76 10.49
C ALA A 125 -13.04 2.36 11.78
N HIS A 126 -12.49 3.59 11.72
CA HIS A 126 -11.95 4.28 12.89
C HIS A 126 -12.97 5.15 13.62
N PHE A 127 -14.23 5.20 13.15
CA PHE A 127 -15.28 5.90 13.88
C PHE A 127 -15.59 5.15 15.18
N PRO A 128 -15.64 5.80 16.36
CA PRO A 128 -15.66 5.11 17.66
C PRO A 128 -16.72 4.02 17.78
N ALA A 129 -17.96 4.27 17.33
CA ALA A 129 -19.02 3.28 17.39
C ALA A 129 -18.79 2.06 16.47
N VAL A 130 -18.21 2.26 15.29
CA VAL A 130 -17.88 1.19 14.34
C VAL A 130 -16.70 0.39 14.85
N PHE A 131 -15.69 1.07 15.37
CA PHE A 131 -14.52 0.44 15.96
C PHE A 131 -14.87 -0.41 17.18
N ASP A 132 -15.69 0.11 18.11
CA ASP A 132 -16.14 -0.65 19.27
C ASP A 132 -16.97 -1.88 18.88
N LEU A 133 -17.85 -1.75 17.87
CA LEU A 133 -18.59 -2.88 17.30
C LEU A 133 -17.66 -3.93 16.70
N MET A 134 -16.63 -3.52 15.98
CA MET A 134 -15.61 -4.39 15.39
C MET A 134 -14.89 -5.20 16.47
N CYS A 135 -14.45 -4.55 17.56
CA CYS A 135 -13.78 -5.23 18.66
C CYS A 135 -14.68 -6.22 19.43
N ARG A 136 -16.02 -6.03 19.35
CA ARG A 136 -17.00 -6.90 20.06
C ARG A 136 -17.60 -7.99 19.19
N ASN A 137 -17.40 -7.95 17.89
CA ASN A 137 -18.02 -8.89 16.95
C ASN A 137 -16.98 -9.40 15.94
N GLU A 138 -16.60 -10.66 16.11
CA GLU A 138 -15.56 -11.30 15.32
C GLU A 138 -15.90 -11.33 13.82
N ASP A 139 -17.14 -11.67 13.44
CA ASP A 139 -17.55 -11.71 12.04
C ASP A 139 -17.42 -10.33 11.37
N PHE A 140 -17.80 -9.28 12.12
CA PHE A 140 -17.68 -7.91 11.64
C PHE A 140 -16.23 -7.44 11.57
N HIS A 141 -15.37 -7.91 12.50
CA HIS A 141 -13.93 -7.68 12.49
C HIS A 141 -13.30 -8.29 11.23
N ILE A 142 -13.55 -9.55 10.96
CA ILE A 142 -13.09 -10.24 9.74
C ILE A 142 -13.58 -9.52 8.48
N PHE A 143 -14.86 -9.13 8.44
CA PHE A 143 -15.41 -8.38 7.32
C PHE A 143 -14.68 -7.07 7.06
N LEU A 144 -14.39 -6.29 8.10
CA LEU A 144 -13.65 -5.03 7.95
C LEU A 144 -12.20 -5.26 7.52
N HIS A 145 -11.53 -6.30 8.03
CA HIS A 145 -10.19 -6.67 7.57
C HIS A 145 -10.16 -7.04 6.08
N VAL A 146 -11.17 -7.76 5.59
CA VAL A 146 -11.33 -8.03 4.15
C VAL A 146 -11.54 -6.73 3.38
N CYS A 147 -12.38 -5.80 3.90
CA CYS A 147 -12.58 -4.49 3.28
C CYS A 147 -11.27 -3.68 3.22
N PHE A 148 -10.45 -3.67 4.28
CA PHE A 148 -9.13 -3.05 4.28
C PHE A 148 -8.21 -3.65 3.24
N MET A 149 -8.12 -4.97 3.18
CA MET A 149 -7.25 -5.67 2.21
C MET A 149 -7.66 -5.37 0.77
N VAL A 150 -8.96 -5.49 0.45
CA VAL A 150 -9.49 -5.25 -0.90
C VAL A 150 -9.33 -3.78 -1.29
N SER A 151 -9.74 -2.86 -0.42
CA SER A 151 -9.59 -1.42 -0.68
C SER A 151 -8.12 -1.01 -0.74
N GLY A 152 -7.24 -1.64 0.03
CA GLY A 152 -5.79 -1.48 -0.05
C GLY A 152 -5.22 -1.91 -1.41
N VAL A 153 -5.62 -3.07 -1.93
CA VAL A 153 -5.20 -3.50 -3.28
C VAL A 153 -5.66 -2.50 -4.35
N LEU A 154 -6.89 -2.01 -4.25
CA LEU A 154 -7.42 -0.99 -5.17
C LEU A 154 -6.68 0.35 -5.01
N LEU A 155 -6.35 0.76 -3.79
CA LEU A 155 -5.56 1.97 -3.49
C LEU A 155 -4.19 1.95 -4.16
N TRP A 156 -3.51 0.81 -4.11
CA TRP A 156 -2.18 0.65 -4.68
C TRP A 156 -2.18 0.38 -6.19
N TRP A 157 -3.33 0.03 -6.78
CA TRP A 157 -3.42 -0.25 -8.21
C TRP A 157 -2.94 0.90 -9.10
N PRO A 158 -3.34 2.17 -8.88
CA PRO A 158 -2.88 3.30 -9.69
C PRO A 158 -1.36 3.53 -9.65
N LEU A 159 -0.68 3.02 -8.63
CA LEU A 159 0.77 3.14 -8.46
C LEU A 159 1.54 1.93 -9.02
N LEU A 160 0.97 0.72 -8.87
CA LEU A 160 1.69 -0.54 -9.06
C LEU A 160 1.03 -1.49 -10.07
N SER A 161 -0.01 -1.06 -10.79
CA SER A 161 -0.75 -1.92 -11.71
C SER A 161 0.18 -2.85 -12.51
N PRO A 162 -0.07 -4.17 -12.50
CA PRO A 162 0.67 -5.11 -13.32
C PRO A 162 0.08 -5.27 -14.73
N MET A 163 -1.02 -4.56 -15.05
CA MET A 163 -1.80 -4.76 -16.26
C MET A 163 -1.79 -3.53 -17.17
N PRO A 164 -1.41 -3.66 -18.47
CA PRO A 164 -1.41 -2.55 -19.41
C PRO A 164 -2.82 -2.04 -19.77
N GLU A 165 -3.87 -2.88 -19.61
CA GLU A 165 -5.26 -2.49 -19.85
C GLU A 165 -5.83 -1.52 -18.79
N MET A 166 -5.19 -1.45 -17.64
CA MET A 166 -5.48 -0.55 -16.53
C MET A 166 -4.14 0.01 -16.02
N PRO A 167 -3.52 0.93 -16.79
CA PRO A 167 -2.16 1.37 -16.56
C PRO A 167 -2.00 2.16 -15.26
N ARG A 168 -0.75 2.26 -14.82
CA ARG A 168 -0.35 3.13 -13.70
C ARG A 168 -0.55 4.60 -14.09
N LEU A 169 -0.68 5.44 -13.09
CA LEU A 169 -0.58 6.89 -13.26
C LEU A 169 0.81 7.29 -13.78
N SER A 170 0.89 8.44 -14.45
CA SER A 170 2.17 9.10 -14.71
C SER A 170 2.88 9.46 -13.40
N TYR A 171 4.19 9.60 -13.39
CA TYR A 171 4.93 9.89 -12.16
C TYR A 171 4.46 11.17 -11.43
N PRO A 172 4.20 12.31 -12.11
CA PRO A 172 3.65 13.49 -11.45
C PRO A 172 2.30 13.20 -10.77
N ALA A 173 1.43 12.45 -11.46
CA ALA A 173 0.13 12.08 -10.90
C ALA A 173 0.24 11.08 -9.74
N GLN A 174 1.23 10.17 -9.75
CA GLN A 174 1.54 9.29 -8.62
C GLN A 174 1.99 10.08 -7.38
N VAL A 175 2.86 11.07 -7.57
CA VAL A 175 3.34 11.98 -6.52
C VAL A 175 2.15 12.70 -5.88
N MET A 176 1.27 13.29 -6.69
CA MET A 176 0.06 13.96 -6.22
C MET A 176 -0.88 13.00 -5.50
N TYR A 177 -1.07 11.80 -6.03
CA TYR A 177 -1.93 10.76 -5.45
C TYR A 177 -1.44 10.35 -4.05
N VAL A 178 -0.14 10.08 -3.88
CA VAL A 178 0.46 9.75 -2.58
C VAL A 178 0.34 10.91 -1.60
N PHE A 179 0.54 12.15 -2.06
CA PHE A 179 0.37 13.34 -1.22
C PHE A 179 -1.08 13.49 -0.73
N LEU A 180 -2.07 13.28 -1.60
CA LEU A 180 -3.48 13.36 -1.23
C LEU A 180 -3.87 12.30 -0.18
N LEU A 181 -3.22 11.13 -0.16
CA LEU A 181 -3.46 10.09 0.85
C LEU A 181 -3.15 10.55 2.28
N LEU A 182 -2.24 11.50 2.47
CA LEU A 182 -1.93 12.03 3.80
C LEU A 182 -3.12 12.73 4.44
N ILE A 183 -4.06 13.27 3.65
CA ILE A 183 -5.21 14.05 4.16
C ILE A 183 -6.16 13.19 5.00
N PRO A 184 -6.81 12.12 4.47
CA PRO A 184 -7.71 11.28 5.27
C PRO A 184 -6.98 10.56 6.40
N MET A 185 -5.71 10.20 6.20
CA MET A 185 -4.90 9.55 7.22
C MET A 185 -4.65 10.46 8.42
N THR A 186 -4.21 11.69 8.17
CA THR A 186 -4.01 12.69 9.23
C THR A 186 -5.33 13.05 9.92
N ALA A 187 -6.42 13.17 9.15
CA ALA A 187 -7.74 13.50 9.70
C ALA A 187 -8.26 12.46 10.73
N VAL A 188 -7.83 11.21 10.61
CA VAL A 188 -8.14 10.14 11.57
C VAL A 188 -7.10 10.05 12.68
N ALA A 189 -5.83 10.00 12.32
CA ALA A 189 -4.75 9.73 13.28
C ALA A 189 -4.50 10.88 14.27
N ALA A 190 -4.62 12.14 13.84
CA ALA A 190 -4.38 13.28 14.69
C ALA A 190 -5.39 13.39 15.85
N PRO A 191 -6.73 13.27 15.65
CA PRO A 191 -7.68 13.24 16.75
C PRO A 191 -7.42 12.10 17.75
N ILE A 192 -7.05 10.91 17.28
CA ILE A 192 -6.73 9.76 18.14
C ILE A 192 -5.50 10.06 19.01
N THR A 193 -4.45 10.63 18.40
CA THR A 193 -3.19 10.94 19.10
C THR A 193 -3.34 12.08 20.11
N LEU A 194 -4.12 13.10 19.76
CA LEU A 194 -4.23 14.34 20.53
C LEU A 194 -5.43 14.33 21.52
N ALA A 195 -6.18 13.23 21.60
CA ALA A 195 -7.30 13.12 22.51
C ALA A 195 -6.84 13.23 23.96
N SER A 196 -7.65 13.89 24.78
CA SER A 196 -7.43 14.00 26.23
C SER A 196 -8.02 12.83 27.05
N GLN A 197 -8.72 11.92 26.37
CA GLN A 197 -9.33 10.73 26.97
C GLN A 197 -9.30 9.57 25.97
N VAL A 198 -9.45 8.34 26.47
CA VAL A 198 -9.55 7.16 25.61
C VAL A 198 -10.81 7.24 24.77
N ILE A 199 -10.66 7.16 23.44
CA ILE A 199 -11.75 7.30 22.46
C ILE A 199 -12.52 5.99 22.31
N TYR A 200 -11.85 4.85 22.48
CA TYR A 200 -12.42 3.52 22.24
C TYR A 200 -12.71 2.82 23.56
N PRO A 201 -14.00 2.70 23.98
CA PRO A 201 -14.38 2.12 25.27
C PRO A 201 -13.90 0.69 25.48
N TRP A 202 -13.82 -0.11 24.41
CA TRP A 202 -13.30 -1.48 24.47
C TRP A 202 -11.95 -1.59 25.20
N TYR A 203 -11.04 -0.62 24.99
CA TYR A 203 -9.73 -0.61 25.64
C TYR A 203 -9.75 -0.13 27.10
N LEU A 204 -10.88 0.28 27.62
CA LEU A 204 -11.05 0.55 29.07
C LEU A 204 -11.52 -0.68 29.86
N GLU A 205 -11.94 -1.74 29.18
CA GLU A 205 -12.52 -2.93 29.80
C GLU A 205 -11.45 -4.03 29.96
N GLY A 206 -11.22 -4.46 31.20
CA GLY A 206 -10.33 -5.60 31.53
C GLY A 206 -8.82 -5.29 31.51
N PRO A 207 -8.00 -6.32 31.67
CA PRO A 207 -6.56 -6.17 31.75
C PRO A 207 -5.98 -5.81 30.39
N HIS A 208 -4.94 -4.95 30.40
CA HIS A 208 -4.17 -4.60 29.22
C HIS A 208 -2.91 -5.45 29.14
N GLY A 209 -2.64 -5.96 27.94
CA GLY A 209 -1.36 -6.60 27.65
C GLY A 209 -0.18 -5.63 27.89
N TRP A 210 0.95 -6.17 28.23
CA TRP A 210 2.21 -5.47 28.51
C TRP A 210 2.16 -4.43 29.64
N GLY A 211 1.05 -4.31 30.39
CA GLY A 211 0.90 -3.34 31.49
C GLY A 211 0.86 -1.87 31.03
N LEU A 212 0.59 -1.62 29.75
CA LEU A 212 0.40 -0.27 29.22
C LEU A 212 -0.89 0.34 29.76
N LYS A 213 -0.86 1.64 30.03
CA LYS A 213 -2.09 2.38 30.31
C LYS A 213 -2.87 2.60 29.00
N PRO A 214 -4.21 2.47 29.01
CA PRO A 214 -5.03 2.64 27.79
C PRO A 214 -4.75 3.93 27.02
N MET A 215 -4.49 5.01 27.73
CA MET A 215 -4.19 6.31 27.14
C MET A 215 -2.83 6.35 26.45
N ASP A 216 -1.80 5.76 27.07
CA ASP A 216 -0.45 5.70 26.50
C ASP A 216 -0.45 4.80 25.25
N ASP A 217 -1.17 3.68 25.29
CA ASP A 217 -1.33 2.77 24.18
C ASP A 217 -2.10 3.43 23.00
N GLN A 218 -3.19 4.19 23.31
CA GLN A 218 -3.89 4.95 22.27
C GLN A 218 -2.98 5.99 21.61
N ILE A 219 -2.16 6.72 22.37
CA ILE A 219 -1.21 7.69 21.84
C ILE A 219 -0.19 6.98 20.95
N LEU A 220 0.35 5.85 21.38
CA LEU A 220 1.31 5.06 20.57
C LEU A 220 0.70 4.58 19.26
N GLY A 221 -0.51 4.03 19.29
CA GLY A 221 -1.22 3.61 18.08
C GLY A 221 -1.55 4.78 17.15
N GLY A 222 -1.98 5.91 17.72
CA GLY A 222 -2.21 7.14 16.96
C GLY A 222 -0.93 7.69 16.31
N LEU A 223 0.20 7.71 17.04
CA LEU A 223 1.51 8.11 16.51
C LEU A 223 1.99 7.16 15.40
N LEU A 224 1.78 5.87 15.55
CA LEU A 224 2.09 4.89 14.52
C LEU A 224 1.31 5.17 13.23
N MET A 225 0.02 5.47 13.35
CA MET A 225 -0.82 5.84 12.22
C MET A 225 -0.45 7.19 11.61
N TRP A 226 -0.03 8.16 12.40
CA TRP A 226 0.28 9.51 11.92
C TRP A 226 1.70 9.61 11.39
N ILE A 227 2.68 9.37 12.26
CA ILE A 227 4.10 9.51 11.93
C ILE A 227 4.65 8.28 11.20
N GLY A 228 4.34 7.08 11.68
CA GLY A 228 4.81 5.83 11.08
C GLY A 228 4.32 5.67 9.64
N GLN A 229 3.02 5.79 9.43
CA GLN A 229 2.42 5.72 8.10
C GLN A 229 2.84 6.90 7.21
N GLY A 230 2.91 8.13 7.77
CA GLY A 230 3.38 9.31 7.05
C GLY A 230 4.82 9.14 6.55
N SER A 231 5.70 8.58 7.39
CA SER A 231 7.09 8.27 7.02
C SER A 231 7.17 7.20 5.92
N TYR A 232 6.33 6.17 5.99
CA TYR A 232 6.21 5.16 4.95
C TYR A 232 5.79 5.78 3.60
N LEU A 233 4.73 6.59 3.59
CA LEU A 233 4.26 7.28 2.38
C LEU A 233 5.30 8.27 1.85
N MET A 234 6.05 8.93 2.72
CA MET A 234 7.18 9.79 2.31
C MET A 234 8.29 8.98 1.63
N GLY A 235 8.59 7.78 2.12
CA GLY A 235 9.50 6.84 1.45
C GLY A 235 9.02 6.46 0.05
N VAL A 236 7.71 6.15 -0.09
CA VAL A 236 7.09 5.85 -1.39
C VAL A 236 7.15 7.07 -2.33
N PHE A 237 6.80 8.24 -1.82
CA PHE A 237 6.90 9.52 -2.54
C PHE A 237 8.32 9.74 -3.08
N THR A 238 9.34 9.60 -2.20
CA THR A 238 10.74 9.77 -2.56
C THR A 238 11.17 8.77 -3.64
N ALA A 239 10.75 7.52 -3.53
CA ALA A 239 11.06 6.49 -4.52
C ALA A 239 10.42 6.78 -5.90
N ILE A 240 9.19 7.30 -5.93
CA ILE A 240 8.51 7.70 -7.16
C ILE A 240 9.20 8.93 -7.76
N PHE A 241 9.48 9.95 -6.93
CA PHE A 241 10.15 11.18 -7.36
C PHE A 241 11.54 10.89 -7.95
N TYR A 242 12.32 10.02 -7.31
CA TYR A 242 13.63 9.61 -7.82
C TYR A 242 13.53 8.93 -9.19
N LYS A 243 12.53 8.06 -9.39
CA LYS A 243 12.29 7.41 -10.69
C LYS A 243 11.87 8.42 -11.76
N TRP A 244 11.04 9.38 -11.39
CA TRP A 244 10.61 10.45 -12.27
C TRP A 244 11.80 11.32 -12.72
N SER A 245 12.61 11.81 -11.78
CA SER A 245 13.80 12.62 -12.09
C SER A 245 14.75 11.88 -13.04
N ARG A 246 15.01 10.59 -12.81
CA ARG A 246 15.88 9.79 -13.71
C ARG A 246 15.31 9.59 -15.10
N GLN A 247 14.00 9.52 -15.26
CA GLN A 247 13.37 9.46 -16.57
C GLN A 247 13.48 10.79 -17.30
N ASP A 248 13.23 11.90 -16.60
CA ASP A 248 13.32 13.26 -17.15
C ASP A 248 14.74 13.55 -17.65
N ASP A 249 15.77 13.16 -16.89
CA ASP A 249 17.17 13.27 -17.28
C ASP A 249 17.50 12.46 -18.56
N GLN A 250 16.84 11.30 -18.78
CA GLN A 250 17.04 10.48 -19.98
C GLN A 250 16.30 11.01 -21.20
N ASP A 251 15.15 11.64 -20.99
CA ASP A 251 14.30 12.19 -22.03
C ASP A 251 14.74 13.62 -22.45
N THR A 252 15.55 14.30 -21.62
CA THR A 252 16.11 15.62 -21.95
C THR A 252 17.31 15.42 -22.88
N PRO A 253 17.26 15.88 -24.16
CA PRO A 253 18.43 15.81 -25.04
C PRO A 253 19.57 16.59 -24.42
N VAL A 254 20.72 15.97 -24.22
CA VAL A 254 21.96 16.68 -23.95
C VAL A 254 22.17 17.59 -25.15
N LEU A 255 21.87 18.88 -24.98
CA LEU A 255 22.27 19.90 -25.95
C LEU A 255 23.80 19.77 -25.99
N SER A 256 24.28 19.07 -27.04
CA SER A 256 25.71 18.89 -27.21
C SER A 256 26.32 20.27 -27.33
N GLU A 257 27.21 20.58 -26.45
CA GLU A 257 28.00 21.81 -26.37
C GLU A 257 28.90 22.01 -27.61
N SER A 258 28.67 21.24 -28.69
CA SER A 258 29.49 21.17 -29.91
C SER A 258 28.99 21.98 -31.12
N ALA A 259 28.06 22.90 -30.90
CA ALA A 259 27.62 23.81 -31.97
C ALA A 259 28.03 25.27 -31.70
N SER A 260 29.26 25.51 -31.27
CA SER A 260 29.88 26.79 -31.53
C SER A 260 30.30 26.82 -33.01
N PRO A 261 29.71 27.65 -33.85
CA PRO A 261 30.15 27.78 -35.23
C PRO A 261 31.62 28.22 -35.24
N PRO A 262 32.48 27.68 -36.10
CA PRO A 262 33.88 28.11 -36.18
C PRO A 262 33.94 29.60 -36.48
N LEU A 263 34.64 30.34 -35.62
CA LEU A 263 34.91 31.76 -35.82
C LEU A 263 35.54 31.92 -37.20
N ARG A 264 34.80 32.50 -38.14
CA ARG A 264 35.33 32.93 -39.44
C ARG A 264 36.36 34.00 -39.18
N VAL A 265 37.64 33.66 -39.20
CA VAL A 265 38.76 34.60 -39.27
C VAL A 265 38.64 35.34 -40.61
N VAL A 266 38.11 36.56 -40.59
CA VAL A 266 38.14 37.48 -41.75
C VAL A 266 39.61 37.91 -41.90
N ARG A 267 40.32 37.31 -42.87
CA ARG A 267 41.63 37.83 -43.34
C ARG A 267 41.39 39.21 -43.97
N GLN A 268 41.79 40.23 -43.22
CA GLN A 268 41.92 41.55 -43.80
C GLN A 268 42.95 41.51 -44.95
N GLY A 269 42.47 41.81 -46.17
CA GLY A 269 43.32 41.93 -47.36
C GLY A 269 44.31 43.05 -47.17
N ARG A 270 45.58 42.77 -47.48
CA ARG A 270 46.65 43.81 -47.62
C ARG A 270 46.23 44.76 -48.74
N PRO A 271 46.41 46.08 -48.56
CA PRO A 271 46.31 47.02 -49.67
C PRO A 271 47.49 46.84 -50.61
N ALA A 272 47.23 46.76 -51.88
CA ALA A 272 48.21 46.77 -52.95
C ALA A 272 48.88 48.16 -52.99
N SER A 273 50.19 48.20 -52.85
CA SER A 273 51.03 49.38 -53.10
C SER A 273 51.29 49.50 -54.58
N ALA A 274 50.92 50.67 -55.16
CA ALA A 274 51.43 51.14 -56.45
C ALA A 274 52.73 51.89 -56.22
#